data_4d87c599feafcedf4b2c0687ffd845c7
#
_entry.id   4d87c599feafcedf4b2c0687ffd845c7
#
_cell.length_a   1.000
_cell.length_b   1.000
_cell.length_c   1.000
_cell.angle_alpha   90.00
_cell.angle_beta   90.00
_cell.angle_gamma   90.00
#
_symmetry.space_group_name_H-M   'P 1'
#
loop_
_entity.id
_entity.type
_entity.pdbx_description
1 polymer ?
#
loop_
_entity_poly.entity_id
_entity_poly.type
_entity_poly.pdbx_seq_one_letter_code
_entity_poly.pdbx_strand_id
1 'polypeptide(L)'
;MTLVTEEYYRRIRERQMSVHKKSTTILKESADMVTLTELIKMWHHDRNLIEGATDKDQFAKLIQEAGELSDNICKGNDIKDDIGDMMVVLINIAERNGITISECLRVAYNDIKDRKGMMVDGVFVKEEV
;
A
#
# COMPACT_ATOMS: atom_id res chain seq x y z
N MET A 1 -31.69 10.21 -9.67
CA MET A 1 -30.29 10.68 -9.47
C MET A 1 -30.22 12.15 -9.80
N THR A 2 -29.58 12.97 -8.97
CA THR A 2 -29.50 14.40 -9.20
C THR A 2 -28.39 14.72 -10.23
N LEU A 3 -28.49 15.89 -10.90
CA LEU A 3 -27.48 16.39 -11.83
C LEU A 3 -26.08 16.48 -11.19
N VAL A 4 -26.04 16.83 -9.89
CA VAL A 4 -24.80 16.90 -9.10
C VAL A 4 -24.13 15.54 -9.03
N THR A 5 -24.91 14.47 -8.88
CA THR A 5 -24.39 13.10 -8.80
C THR A 5 -23.79 12.65 -10.13
N GLU A 6 -24.43 12.98 -11.24
CA GLU A 6 -23.90 12.63 -12.57
C GLU A 6 -22.60 13.37 -12.87
N GLU A 7 -22.52 14.66 -12.55
CA GLU A 7 -21.30 15.43 -12.71
C GLU A 7 -20.19 14.88 -11.82
N TYR A 8 -20.50 14.49 -10.59
CA TYR A 8 -19.53 13.86 -9.69
C TYR A 8 -18.95 12.58 -10.31
N TYR A 9 -19.80 11.67 -10.78
CA TYR A 9 -19.34 10.43 -11.42
C TYR A 9 -18.58 10.68 -12.73
N ARG A 10 -18.96 11.68 -13.50
CA ARG A 10 -18.25 12.08 -14.69
C ARG A 10 -16.82 12.53 -14.36
N ARG A 11 -16.65 13.37 -13.35
CA ARG A 11 -15.34 13.84 -12.89
C ARG A 11 -14.48 12.69 -12.40
N ILE A 12 -15.05 11.73 -11.68
CA ILE A 12 -14.32 10.53 -11.24
C ILE A 12 -13.85 9.73 -12.46
N ARG A 13 -14.72 9.49 -13.43
CA ARG A 13 -14.35 8.75 -14.64
C ARG A 13 -13.23 9.44 -15.42
N GLU A 14 -13.32 10.74 -15.62
CA GLU A 14 -12.29 11.52 -16.31
C GLU A 14 -10.95 11.45 -15.57
N ARG A 15 -10.99 11.57 -14.25
CA ARG A 15 -9.81 11.46 -13.41
C ARG A 15 -9.19 10.06 -13.49
N GLN A 16 -10.00 9.01 -13.43
CA GLN A 16 -9.54 7.62 -13.56
C GLN A 16 -8.90 7.38 -14.92
N MET A 17 -9.47 7.90 -16.00
CA MET A 17 -8.90 7.80 -17.34
C MET A 17 -7.55 8.52 -17.43
N SER A 18 -7.45 9.73 -16.87
CA SER A 18 -6.21 10.49 -16.82
C SER A 18 -5.13 9.77 -16.02
N VAL A 19 -5.49 9.23 -14.85
CA VAL A 19 -4.59 8.45 -13.99
C VAL A 19 -4.15 7.17 -14.71
N HIS A 20 -5.05 6.46 -15.35
CA HIS A 20 -4.74 5.25 -16.10
C HIS A 20 -3.75 5.54 -17.23
N LYS A 21 -3.97 6.60 -18.02
CA LYS A 21 -3.08 7.02 -19.08
C LYS A 21 -1.69 7.37 -18.55
N LYS A 22 -1.63 8.14 -17.45
CA LYS A 22 -0.39 8.51 -16.77
C LYS A 22 0.31 7.26 -16.19
N SER A 23 -0.44 6.37 -15.57
CA SER A 23 0.05 5.10 -15.02
C SER A 23 0.65 4.21 -16.10
N THR A 24 0.01 4.10 -17.27
CA THR A 24 0.53 3.33 -18.41
C THR A 24 1.87 3.87 -18.88
N THR A 25 2.02 5.20 -18.95
CA THR A 25 3.28 5.85 -19.32
C THR A 25 4.36 5.58 -18.27
N ILE A 26 4.03 5.72 -16.97
CA ILE A 26 4.96 5.49 -15.86
C ILE A 26 5.42 4.03 -15.82
N LEU A 27 4.53 3.06 -16.08
CA LEU A 27 4.87 1.64 -16.09
C LEU A 27 5.78 1.24 -17.25
N LYS A 28 5.83 2.02 -18.34
CA LYS A 28 6.79 1.84 -19.43
C LYS A 28 8.17 2.39 -19.09
N GLU A 29 8.22 3.33 -18.15
CA GLU A 29 9.43 3.92 -17.61
C GLU A 29 9.64 3.38 -16.19
N SER A 30 10.85 3.44 -15.66
CA SER A 30 11.11 3.08 -14.26
C SER A 30 10.43 4.10 -13.34
N ALA A 31 9.33 3.73 -12.73
CA ALA A 31 8.63 4.56 -11.75
C ALA A 31 9.27 4.37 -10.37
N ASP A 32 9.49 5.47 -9.65
CA ASP A 32 9.95 5.41 -8.28
C ASP A 32 8.81 5.08 -7.29
N MET A 33 9.21 4.78 -6.05
CA MET A 33 8.32 4.40 -4.97
C MET A 33 7.30 5.51 -4.63
N VAL A 34 7.72 6.77 -4.68
CA VAL A 34 6.87 7.93 -4.36
C VAL A 34 5.75 8.06 -5.40
N THR A 35 6.08 7.97 -6.67
CA THR A 35 5.11 8.07 -7.76
C THR A 35 4.09 6.94 -7.70
N LEU A 36 4.54 5.70 -7.50
CA LEU A 36 3.64 4.54 -7.37
C LEU A 36 2.73 4.67 -6.15
N THR A 37 3.25 5.13 -5.03
CA THR A 37 2.48 5.36 -3.81
C THR A 37 1.36 6.39 -4.06
N GLU A 38 1.65 7.50 -4.73
CA GLU A 38 0.66 8.52 -5.06
C GLU A 38 -0.43 7.97 -6.00
N LEU A 39 -0.05 7.18 -7.00
CA LEU A 39 -1.02 6.55 -7.90
C LEU A 39 -1.95 5.59 -7.15
N ILE A 40 -1.43 4.82 -6.22
CA ILE A 40 -2.21 3.89 -5.39
C ILE A 40 -3.15 4.65 -4.46
N LYS A 41 -2.71 5.76 -3.85
CA LYS A 41 -3.57 6.62 -3.03
C LYS A 41 -4.75 7.16 -3.85
N MET A 42 -4.49 7.66 -5.05
CA MET A 42 -5.53 8.12 -5.96
C MET A 42 -6.50 7.00 -6.33
N TRP A 43 -5.99 5.80 -6.58
CA TRP A 43 -6.81 4.63 -6.86
C TRP A 43 -7.77 4.32 -5.70
N HIS A 44 -7.31 4.41 -4.46
CA HIS A 44 -8.14 4.22 -3.27
C HIS A 44 -9.23 5.30 -3.15
N HIS A 45 -8.85 6.58 -3.31
CA HIS A 45 -9.81 7.69 -3.22
C HIS A 45 -10.91 7.57 -4.28
N ASP A 46 -10.54 7.24 -5.49
CA ASP A 46 -11.47 7.15 -6.61
C ASP A 46 -12.51 6.05 -6.43
N ARG A 47 -12.23 5.06 -5.58
CA ARG A 47 -13.12 3.93 -5.29
C ARG A 47 -13.76 4.00 -3.91
N ASN A 48 -13.66 5.14 -3.26
CA ASN A 48 -14.21 5.37 -1.91
C ASN A 48 -13.68 4.37 -0.88
N LEU A 49 -12.42 3.95 -1.02
CA LEU A 49 -11.78 3.02 -0.10
C LEU A 49 -11.08 3.72 1.07
N ILE A 50 -11.04 5.06 1.06
CA ILE A 50 -10.49 5.84 2.17
C ILE A 50 -11.61 6.19 3.15
N GLU A 51 -12.59 7.00 2.74
CA GLU A 51 -13.68 7.43 3.62
C GLU A 51 -14.74 6.34 3.83
N GLY A 52 -14.96 5.51 2.83
CA GLY A 52 -15.97 4.44 2.85
C GLY A 52 -15.55 3.15 3.51
N ALA A 53 -14.31 3.04 4.00
CA ALA A 53 -13.81 1.87 4.70
C ALA A 53 -13.38 2.23 6.12
N THR A 54 -13.11 1.21 6.94
CA THR A 54 -12.55 1.38 8.30
C THR A 54 -11.15 0.77 8.35
N ASP A 55 -10.37 1.15 9.36
CA ASP A 55 -9.05 0.53 9.57
C ASP A 55 -9.17 -0.95 9.86
N LYS A 56 -10.22 -1.37 10.56
CA LYS A 56 -10.49 -2.80 10.84
C LYS A 56 -10.74 -3.58 9.55
N ASP A 57 -11.54 -3.04 8.64
CA ASP A 57 -11.82 -3.67 7.34
C ASP A 57 -10.52 -3.84 6.54
N GLN A 58 -9.70 -2.80 6.50
CA GLN A 58 -8.42 -2.83 5.80
C GLN A 58 -7.42 -3.75 6.48
N PHE A 59 -7.41 -3.81 7.79
CA PHE A 59 -6.54 -4.75 8.52
C PHE A 59 -6.95 -6.21 8.24
N ALA A 60 -8.24 -6.50 8.18
CA ALA A 60 -8.72 -7.83 7.79
C ALA A 60 -8.25 -8.20 6.37
N LYS A 61 -8.28 -7.23 5.44
CA LYS A 61 -7.76 -7.41 4.09
C LYS A 61 -6.26 -7.68 4.10
N LEU A 62 -5.51 -6.98 4.94
CA LEU A 62 -4.06 -7.19 5.10
C LEU A 62 -3.74 -8.62 5.55
N ILE A 63 -4.49 -9.15 6.51
CA ILE A 63 -4.32 -10.53 6.98
C ILE A 63 -4.62 -11.53 5.85
N GLN A 64 -5.63 -11.26 5.04
CA GLN A 64 -5.96 -12.09 3.87
C GLN A 64 -4.80 -12.09 2.87
N GLU A 65 -4.25 -10.93 2.55
CA GLU A 65 -3.10 -10.82 1.64
C GLU A 65 -1.85 -11.49 2.23
N ALA A 66 -1.64 -11.40 3.54
CA ALA A 66 -0.54 -12.10 4.22
C ALA A 66 -0.69 -13.61 4.09
N GLY A 67 -1.92 -14.14 4.16
CA GLY A 67 -2.21 -15.55 3.94
C GLY A 67 -1.86 -16.01 2.52
N GLU A 68 -2.19 -15.20 1.52
CA GLU A 68 -1.84 -15.48 0.12
C GLU A 68 -0.32 -15.48 -0.09
N LEU A 69 0.37 -14.51 0.51
CA LEU A 69 1.85 -14.47 0.49
C LEU A 69 2.44 -15.74 1.10
N SER A 70 1.95 -16.14 2.26
CA SER A 70 2.40 -17.37 2.94
C SER A 70 2.22 -18.60 2.06
N ASP A 71 1.06 -18.73 1.43
CA ASP A 71 0.76 -19.85 0.54
C ASP A 71 1.71 -19.89 -0.66
N ASN A 72 1.95 -18.76 -1.30
CA ASN A 72 2.84 -18.66 -2.45
C ASN A 72 4.31 -18.87 -2.08
N ILE A 73 4.75 -18.44 -0.89
CA ILE A 73 6.09 -18.77 -0.39
C ILE A 73 6.24 -20.29 -0.22
N CYS A 74 5.27 -20.94 0.40
CA CYS A 74 5.29 -22.39 0.62
C CYS A 74 5.31 -23.18 -0.69
N LYS A 75 4.64 -22.67 -1.73
CA LYS A 75 4.59 -23.31 -3.06
C LYS A 75 5.78 -22.99 -3.95
N GLY A 76 6.64 -22.05 -3.54
CA GLY A 76 7.77 -21.59 -4.36
C GLY A 76 7.36 -20.74 -5.56
N ASN A 77 6.19 -20.11 -5.53
CA ASN A 77 5.71 -19.22 -6.58
C ASN A 77 6.35 -17.82 -6.50
N ASP A 78 6.20 -17.02 -7.55
CA ASP A 78 6.56 -15.62 -7.53
C ASP A 78 5.70 -14.86 -6.50
N ILE A 79 6.34 -14.04 -5.68
CA ILE A 79 5.68 -13.32 -4.57
C ILE A 79 5.66 -11.80 -4.76
N LYS A 80 6.05 -11.28 -5.91
CA LYS A 80 6.09 -9.82 -6.15
C LYS A 80 4.71 -9.19 -5.98
N ASP A 81 3.69 -9.80 -6.59
CA ASP A 81 2.33 -9.31 -6.51
C ASP A 81 1.78 -9.39 -5.08
N ASP A 82 2.09 -10.46 -4.36
CA ASP A 82 1.64 -10.64 -2.98
C ASP A 82 2.22 -9.56 -2.05
N ILE A 83 3.51 -9.26 -2.18
CA ILE A 83 4.14 -8.17 -1.41
C ILE A 83 3.53 -6.83 -1.79
N GLY A 84 3.34 -6.58 -3.09
CA GLY A 84 2.70 -5.39 -3.59
C GLY A 84 1.28 -5.22 -3.06
N ASP A 85 0.49 -6.28 -3.02
CA ASP A 85 -0.88 -6.27 -2.50
C ASP A 85 -0.93 -5.89 -1.02
N MET A 86 0.01 -6.37 -0.22
CA MET A 86 0.13 -5.96 1.18
C MET A 86 0.47 -4.47 1.30
N MET A 87 1.38 -3.96 0.45
CA MET A 87 1.73 -2.54 0.43
C MET A 87 0.54 -1.67 0.02
N VAL A 88 -0.28 -2.12 -0.94
CA VAL A 88 -1.51 -1.42 -1.35
C VAL A 88 -2.44 -1.21 -0.15
N VAL A 89 -2.63 -2.23 0.68
CA VAL A 89 -3.46 -2.13 1.88
C VAL A 89 -2.82 -1.21 2.93
N LEU A 90 -1.52 -1.31 3.14
CA LEU A 90 -0.80 -0.45 4.09
C LEU A 90 -0.86 1.02 3.68
N ILE A 91 -0.76 1.31 2.39
CA ILE A 91 -0.92 2.68 1.86
C ILE A 91 -2.32 3.20 2.15
N ASN A 92 -3.35 2.36 2.01
CA ASN A 92 -4.72 2.71 2.37
C ASN A 92 -4.82 3.14 3.85
N ILE A 93 -4.34 2.29 4.76
CA ILE A 93 -4.41 2.55 6.20
C ILE A 93 -3.66 3.84 6.55
N ALA A 94 -2.48 4.05 5.98
CA ALA A 94 -1.69 5.27 6.20
C ALA A 94 -2.46 6.51 5.74
N GLU A 95 -3.01 6.49 4.53
CA GLU A 95 -3.79 7.62 3.99
C GLU A 95 -5.02 7.93 4.85
N ARG A 96 -5.72 6.91 5.33
CA ARG A 96 -6.88 7.08 6.22
C ARG A 96 -6.50 7.78 7.53
N ASN A 97 -5.28 7.61 7.99
CA ASN A 97 -4.78 8.17 9.24
C ASN A 97 -3.95 9.46 9.05
N GLY A 98 -3.92 10.00 7.83
CA GLY A 98 -3.24 11.26 7.53
C GLY A 98 -1.72 11.18 7.60
N ILE A 99 -1.15 9.98 7.43
CA ILE A 99 0.30 9.75 7.42
C ILE A 99 0.73 9.15 6.08
N THR A 100 2.01 9.24 5.77
CA THR A 100 2.58 8.66 4.55
C THR A 100 3.40 7.42 4.87
N ILE A 101 3.55 6.55 3.88
CA ILE A 101 4.45 5.38 4.00
C ILE A 101 5.89 5.84 4.25
N SER A 102 6.32 6.94 3.63
CA SER A 102 7.66 7.51 3.86
C SER A 102 7.86 7.90 5.33
N GLU A 103 6.87 8.53 5.95
CA GLU A 103 6.92 8.86 7.39
C GLU A 103 7.01 7.60 8.25
N CYS A 104 6.20 6.59 7.93
CA CYS A 104 6.20 5.31 8.65
C CYS A 104 7.56 4.61 8.55
N LEU A 105 8.13 4.55 7.36
CA LEU A 105 9.44 3.93 7.13
C LEU A 105 10.55 4.70 7.83
N ARG A 106 10.48 6.04 7.85
CA ARG A 106 11.45 6.87 8.55
C ARG A 106 11.44 6.60 10.07
N VAL A 107 10.24 6.56 10.65
CA VAL A 107 10.08 6.23 12.09
C VAL A 107 10.65 4.85 12.38
N ALA A 108 10.28 3.84 11.58
CA ALA A 108 10.74 2.47 11.75
C ALA A 108 12.28 2.36 11.59
N TYR A 109 12.84 3.01 10.58
CA TYR A 109 14.29 3.01 10.35
C TYR A 109 15.05 3.68 11.50
N ASN A 110 14.57 4.83 11.98
CA ASN A 110 15.19 5.53 13.11
C ASN A 110 15.18 4.67 14.38
N ASP A 111 14.15 3.84 14.53
CA ASP A 111 14.05 2.91 15.67
C ASP A 111 15.05 1.76 15.58
N ILE A 112 15.32 1.23 14.39
CA ILE A 112 16.13 0.01 14.22
C ILE A 112 17.59 0.28 13.84
N LYS A 113 17.92 1.45 13.28
CA LYS A 113 19.24 1.73 12.68
C LYS A 113 20.43 1.53 13.62
N ASP A 114 20.22 1.79 14.90
CA ASP A 114 21.29 1.66 15.93
C ASP A 114 21.12 0.37 16.75
N ARG A 115 20.14 -0.46 16.41
CA ARG A 115 19.88 -1.72 17.10
C ARG A 115 20.95 -2.73 16.74
N LYS A 116 21.59 -3.29 17.77
CA LYS A 116 22.58 -4.35 17.62
C LYS A 116 21.95 -5.70 17.95
N GLY A 117 22.40 -6.71 17.26
CA GLY A 117 21.92 -8.07 17.45
C GLY A 117 22.23 -8.94 16.25
N MET A 118 21.77 -10.17 16.27
CA MET A 118 21.95 -11.12 15.19
C MET A 118 20.82 -12.13 15.13
N MET A 119 20.71 -12.79 13.99
CA MET A 119 19.76 -13.88 13.78
C MET A 119 20.25 -15.12 14.52
N VAL A 120 19.39 -15.69 15.36
CA VAL A 120 19.63 -16.96 16.05
C VAL A 120 18.39 -17.83 15.88
N ASP A 121 18.55 -19.00 15.26
CA ASP A 121 17.48 -19.96 15.01
C ASP A 121 16.21 -19.33 14.41
N GLY A 122 16.36 -18.47 13.42
CA GLY A 122 15.26 -17.82 12.70
C GLY A 122 14.65 -16.62 13.42
N VAL A 123 15.19 -16.21 14.57
CA VAL A 123 14.71 -15.07 15.35
C VAL A 123 15.82 -14.05 15.54
N PHE A 124 15.50 -12.77 15.39
CA PHE A 124 16.44 -11.70 15.69
C PHE A 124 16.55 -11.52 17.21
N VAL A 125 17.74 -11.70 17.73
CA VAL A 125 18.04 -11.52 19.16
C VAL A 125 18.79 -10.20 19.32
N LYS A 126 18.18 -9.27 20.07
CA LYS A 126 18.79 -7.98 20.37
C LYS A 126 19.99 -8.16 21.30
N GLU A 127 21.05 -7.42 21.01
CA GLU A 127 22.16 -7.28 21.95
C GLU A 127 21.69 -6.35 23.08
N GLU A 128 21.72 -6.84 24.31
CA GLU A 128 21.43 -6.03 25.48
C GLU A 128 22.64 -5.15 25.80
N VAL A 129 22.39 -3.86 26.07
CA VAL A 129 23.40 -2.88 26.43
C VAL A 129 23.69 -2.95 27.93
#